data_ce984511a3d72da997b52463caf22fe5
#
_entry.id   ce984511a3d72da997b52463caf22fe5
#
_cell.length_a   1.000
_cell.length_b   1.000
_cell.length_c   1.000
_cell.angle_alpha   90.00
_cell.angle_beta   90.00
_cell.angle_gamma   90.00
#
_symmetry.space_group_name_H-M   'P 1'
#
loop_
_entity.id
_entity.type
_entity.pdbx_description
1 polymer ?
#
loop_
_entity_poly.entity_id
_entity_poly.type
_entity_poly.pdbx_seq_one_letter_code
_entity_poly.pdbx_strand_id
1 'polypeptide(L)'
;MILKFLLSILLFSLFSQIAACNNKKIYNPEIKFGELKEITISKRSFYLFIYAPWCQHCKISIPLVKEEMKNRNDWFLLNGEYLSLEEHLYIKETFLKAVNKEDPLLSNNESRVFYPSIGYLYEGELKYAKSGLPKTQKNINQLINQIDLLFMVHK
;
A
#
# COMPACT_ATOMS: atom_id res chain seq x y z
N MET A 1 -23.78 4.51 -54.09
CA MET A 1 -23.57 5.48 -52.98
C MET A 1 -23.67 4.85 -51.61
N ILE A 2 -24.64 3.99 -51.36
CA ILE A 2 -24.89 3.31 -50.05
C ILE A 2 -23.72 2.42 -49.59
N LEU A 3 -23.07 1.69 -50.51
CA LEU A 3 -21.97 0.78 -50.18
C LEU A 3 -20.73 1.50 -49.60
N LYS A 4 -20.42 2.71 -50.12
CA LYS A 4 -19.31 3.52 -49.55
C LYS A 4 -19.60 4.05 -48.16
N PHE A 5 -20.87 4.31 -47.84
CA PHE A 5 -21.29 4.78 -46.54
C PHE A 5 -21.22 3.66 -45.49
N LEU A 6 -21.63 2.44 -45.86
CA LEU A 6 -21.53 1.25 -44.99
C LEU A 6 -20.06 0.88 -44.69
N LEU A 7 -19.18 0.98 -45.69
CA LEU A 7 -17.75 0.70 -45.52
C LEU A 7 -17.09 1.71 -44.56
N SER A 8 -17.48 2.99 -44.60
CA SER A 8 -17.00 4.04 -43.73
C SER A 8 -17.40 3.82 -42.26
N ILE A 9 -18.64 3.37 -42.03
CA ILE A 9 -19.17 3.07 -40.68
C ILE A 9 -18.44 1.85 -40.11
N LEU A 10 -18.16 0.83 -40.92
CA LEU A 10 -17.45 -0.37 -40.49
C LEU A 10 -16.00 -0.06 -40.09
N LEU A 11 -15.31 0.79 -40.84
CA LEU A 11 -13.96 1.24 -40.55
C LEU A 11 -13.90 2.09 -39.25
N PHE A 12 -14.92 2.93 -39.00
CA PHE A 12 -14.99 3.75 -37.80
C PHE A 12 -15.21 2.90 -36.53
N SER A 13 -16.03 1.82 -36.67
CA SER A 13 -16.25 0.88 -35.53
C SER A 13 -15.02 0.04 -35.19
N LEU A 14 -14.20 -0.32 -36.19
CA LEU A 14 -12.93 -1.01 -35.97
C LEU A 14 -11.88 -0.12 -35.32
N PHE A 15 -11.80 1.17 -35.67
CA PHE A 15 -10.89 2.12 -35.06
C PHE A 15 -11.22 2.40 -33.60
N SER A 16 -12.48 2.42 -33.20
CA SER A 16 -12.89 2.63 -31.81
C SER A 16 -12.56 1.44 -30.89
N GLN A 17 -12.38 0.24 -31.43
CA GLN A 17 -11.99 -0.93 -30.64
C GLN A 17 -10.47 -0.98 -30.37
N ILE A 18 -9.65 -0.38 -31.23
CA ILE A 18 -8.19 -0.35 -31.06
C ILE A 18 -7.76 0.68 -29.99
N ALA A 19 -8.56 1.74 -29.78
CA ALA A 19 -8.30 2.76 -28.77
C ALA A 19 -8.52 2.29 -27.31
N ALA A 20 -9.16 1.14 -27.12
CA ALA A 20 -9.31 0.47 -25.82
C ALA A 20 -8.11 -0.43 -25.47
N CYS A 21 -6.93 -0.16 -26.02
CA CYS A 21 -5.69 -0.72 -25.48
C CYS A 21 -5.53 -0.13 -24.06
N ASN A 22 -6.12 -0.84 -23.11
CA ASN A 22 -5.94 -0.62 -21.68
C ASN A 22 -4.43 -0.56 -21.41
N ASN A 23 -3.90 0.64 -21.30
CA ASN A 23 -2.68 0.90 -20.55
C ASN A 23 -2.99 0.51 -19.09
N LYS A 24 -3.00 -0.79 -18.82
CA LYS A 24 -3.00 -1.32 -17.47
C LYS A 24 -1.68 -0.82 -16.89
N LYS A 25 -1.72 0.37 -16.29
CA LYS A 25 -0.58 0.97 -15.62
C LYS A 25 -0.08 -0.11 -14.68
N ILE A 26 1.10 -0.66 -14.96
CA ILE A 26 1.70 -1.69 -14.12
C ILE A 26 1.83 -1.06 -12.76
N TYR A 27 0.97 -1.47 -11.85
CA TYR A 27 0.99 -0.99 -10.48
C TYR A 27 2.27 -1.53 -9.85
N ASN A 28 3.25 -0.63 -9.62
CA ASN A 28 4.43 -0.96 -8.83
C ASN A 28 4.14 -0.54 -7.38
N PRO A 29 3.91 -1.49 -6.50
CA PRO A 29 3.61 -1.19 -5.10
C PRO A 29 4.84 -0.78 -4.30
N GLU A 30 6.05 -1.05 -4.79
CA GLU A 30 7.28 -0.71 -4.08
C GLU A 30 7.65 0.76 -4.33
N ILE A 31 7.76 1.52 -3.24
CA ILE A 31 8.00 2.96 -3.28
C ILE A 31 9.24 3.33 -2.47
N LYS A 32 9.83 4.47 -2.83
CA LYS A 32 10.88 5.13 -2.05
C LYS A 32 10.26 6.09 -1.04
N PHE A 33 11.05 6.48 -0.04
CA PHE A 33 10.59 7.41 1.01
C PHE A 33 10.11 8.77 0.44
N GLY A 34 10.76 9.31 -0.58
CA GLY A 34 10.32 10.53 -1.26
C GLY A 34 8.91 10.39 -1.85
N GLU A 35 8.64 9.27 -2.53
CA GLU A 35 7.33 8.96 -3.11
C GLU A 35 6.26 8.77 -2.01
N LEU A 36 6.62 8.19 -0.85
CA LEU A 36 5.73 8.10 0.29
C LEU A 36 5.26 9.48 0.74
N LYS A 37 6.15 10.46 0.83
CA LYS A 37 5.79 11.85 1.18
C LYS A 37 4.81 12.45 0.18
N GLU A 38 5.05 12.28 -1.13
CA GLU A 38 4.17 12.78 -2.19
C GLU A 38 2.78 12.15 -2.12
N ILE A 39 2.71 10.82 -1.94
CA ILE A 39 1.44 10.10 -1.82
C ILE A 39 0.68 10.56 -0.57
N THR A 40 1.37 10.80 0.54
CA THR A 40 0.78 11.31 1.78
C THR A 40 0.19 12.72 1.59
N ILE A 41 0.92 13.61 0.94
CA ILE A 41 0.45 14.97 0.62
C ILE A 41 -0.79 14.93 -0.31
N SER A 42 -0.88 13.95 -1.20
CA SER A 42 -2.02 13.79 -2.10
C SER A 42 -3.33 13.37 -1.41
N LYS A 43 -3.33 13.21 -0.09
CA LYS A 43 -4.47 12.81 0.74
C LYS A 43 -5.15 11.51 0.30
N ARG A 44 -4.40 10.59 -0.30
CA ARG A 44 -4.91 9.26 -0.62
C ARG A 44 -4.98 8.38 0.62
N SER A 45 -5.96 7.49 0.65
CA SER A 45 -6.02 6.42 1.66
C SER A 45 -5.35 5.18 1.13
N PHE A 46 -4.46 4.56 1.93
CA PHE A 46 -3.68 3.40 1.50
C PHE A 46 -3.08 2.64 2.69
N TYR A 47 -2.73 1.39 2.43
CA TYR A 47 -1.91 0.57 3.32
C TYR A 47 -0.43 0.75 3.02
N LEU A 48 0.37 0.91 4.06
CA LEU A 48 1.82 0.94 3.98
C LEU A 48 2.41 -0.27 4.70
N PHE A 49 3.13 -1.11 3.97
CA PHE A 49 3.87 -2.22 4.54
C PHE A 49 5.37 -1.91 4.51
N ILE A 50 5.99 -1.88 5.69
CA ILE A 50 7.41 -1.59 5.84
C ILE A 50 8.13 -2.88 6.18
N TYR A 51 9.14 -3.22 5.40
CA TYR A 51 9.89 -4.46 5.52
C TYR A 51 11.39 -4.25 5.31
N ALA A 52 12.19 -5.25 5.69
CA ALA A 52 13.60 -5.31 5.32
C ALA A 52 13.93 -6.73 4.81
N PRO A 53 14.75 -6.89 3.75
CA PRO A 53 15.05 -8.19 3.15
C PRO A 53 15.77 -9.17 4.08
N TRP A 54 16.56 -8.64 5.01
CA TRP A 54 17.28 -9.44 6.02
C TRP A 54 16.41 -9.88 7.20
N CYS A 55 15.22 -9.30 7.37
CA CYS A 55 14.31 -9.59 8.47
C CYS A 55 13.60 -10.95 8.25
N GLN A 56 13.80 -11.91 9.14
CA GLN A 56 13.19 -13.26 9.02
C GLN A 56 11.66 -13.22 9.08
N HIS A 57 11.08 -12.39 9.95
CA HIS A 57 9.62 -12.23 10.03
C HIS A 57 9.06 -11.59 8.74
N CYS A 58 9.82 -10.70 8.10
CA CYS A 58 9.42 -10.12 6.82
C CYS A 58 9.35 -11.17 5.71
N LYS A 59 10.29 -12.12 5.67
CA LYS A 59 10.28 -13.22 4.68
C LYS A 59 9.02 -14.06 4.75
N ILE A 60 8.42 -14.19 5.95
CA ILE A 60 7.14 -14.88 6.14
C ILE A 60 5.97 -13.97 5.72
N SER A 61 6.03 -12.70 6.07
CA SER A 61 4.90 -11.76 5.88
C SER A 61 4.76 -11.25 4.46
N ILE A 62 5.87 -11.05 3.73
CA ILE A 62 5.86 -10.51 2.35
C ILE A 62 4.95 -11.30 1.41
N PRO A 63 5.04 -12.64 1.29
CA PRO A 63 4.16 -13.38 0.39
C PRO A 63 2.70 -13.27 0.79
N LEU A 64 2.39 -13.20 2.08
CA LEU A 64 1.03 -13.06 2.58
C LEU A 64 0.43 -11.68 2.25
N VAL A 65 1.22 -10.63 2.43
CA VAL A 65 0.83 -9.26 2.06
C VAL A 65 0.66 -9.14 0.54
N LYS A 66 1.57 -9.73 -0.25
CA LYS A 66 1.45 -9.75 -1.71
C LYS A 66 0.21 -10.47 -2.20
N GLU A 67 -0.28 -11.47 -1.47
CA GLU A 67 -1.55 -12.13 -1.79
C GLU A 67 -2.74 -11.16 -1.62
N GLU A 68 -2.78 -10.39 -0.52
CA GLU A 68 -3.80 -9.35 -0.32
C GLU A 68 -3.78 -8.28 -1.40
N MET A 69 -2.60 -7.94 -1.90
CA MET A 69 -2.42 -6.91 -2.92
C MET A 69 -2.91 -7.31 -4.32
N LYS A 70 -3.11 -8.61 -4.60
CA LYS A 70 -3.49 -9.08 -5.95
C LYS A 70 -4.76 -8.43 -6.49
N ASN A 71 -5.71 -8.15 -5.61
CA ASN A 71 -7.02 -7.59 -5.97
C ASN A 71 -7.21 -6.15 -5.46
N ARG A 72 -6.13 -5.51 -5.02
CA ARG A 72 -6.13 -4.16 -4.42
C ARG A 72 -5.03 -3.31 -5.04
N ASN A 73 -5.28 -2.01 -5.17
CA ASN A 73 -4.34 -1.02 -5.69
C ASN A 73 -4.03 0.10 -4.67
N ASP A 74 -4.42 -0.13 -3.42
CA ASP A 74 -4.28 0.79 -2.29
C ASP A 74 -3.18 0.36 -1.31
N TRP A 75 -2.20 -0.43 -1.78
CA TRP A 75 -1.06 -0.87 -0.99
C TRP A 75 0.24 -0.31 -1.52
N PHE A 76 1.13 0.06 -0.60
CA PHE A 76 2.51 0.40 -0.91
C PHE A 76 3.47 -0.38 -0.01
N LEU A 77 4.61 -0.76 -0.60
CA LEU A 77 5.70 -1.46 0.07
C LEU A 77 6.87 -0.49 0.21
N LEU A 78 7.40 -0.35 1.40
CA LEU A 78 8.59 0.44 1.68
C LEU A 78 9.71 -0.46 2.18
N ASN A 79 10.80 -0.54 1.43
CA ASN A 79 11.97 -1.29 1.84
C ASN A 79 12.81 -0.45 2.80
N GLY A 80 12.84 -0.85 4.06
CA GLY A 80 13.56 -0.16 5.11
C GLY A 80 15.08 -0.28 5.04
N GLU A 81 15.63 -1.19 4.21
CA GLU A 81 17.08 -1.31 4.00
C GLU A 81 17.68 -0.05 3.37
N TYR A 82 16.90 0.67 2.57
CA TYR A 82 17.35 1.86 1.87
C TYR A 82 17.03 3.18 2.59
N LEU A 83 16.45 3.10 3.78
CA LEU A 83 16.13 4.28 4.58
C LEU A 83 17.38 4.79 5.31
N SER A 84 17.60 6.09 5.25
CA SER A 84 18.55 6.77 6.12
C SER A 84 18.08 6.75 7.60
N LEU A 85 18.96 7.05 8.52
CA LEU A 85 18.60 7.14 9.95
C LEU A 85 17.50 8.20 10.18
N GLU A 86 17.55 9.32 9.47
CA GLU A 86 16.59 10.42 9.56
C GLU A 86 15.20 9.98 9.08
N GLU A 87 15.15 9.22 7.98
CA GLU A 87 13.91 8.67 7.44
C GLU A 87 13.32 7.60 8.38
N HIS A 88 14.15 6.78 9.00
CA HIS A 88 13.71 5.84 10.05
C HIS A 88 13.07 6.57 11.23
N LEU A 89 13.70 7.63 11.71
CA LEU A 89 13.17 8.43 12.81
C LEU A 89 11.85 9.09 12.44
N TYR A 90 11.76 9.67 11.26
CA TYR A 90 10.52 10.28 10.77
C TYR A 90 9.35 9.26 10.73
N ILE A 91 9.59 8.08 10.16
CA ILE A 91 8.56 7.02 10.10
C ILE A 91 8.20 6.57 11.50
N LYS A 92 9.18 6.33 12.37
CA LYS A 92 8.96 5.90 13.75
C LYS A 92 8.10 6.91 14.52
N GLU A 93 8.43 8.19 14.46
CA GLU A 93 7.65 9.24 15.11
C GLU A 93 6.22 9.32 14.58
N THR A 94 6.06 9.19 13.27
CA THR A 94 4.75 9.18 12.63
C THR A 94 3.92 7.98 13.09
N PHE A 95 4.53 6.80 13.12
CA PHE A 95 3.88 5.57 13.58
C PHE A 95 3.55 5.62 15.07
N LEU A 96 4.45 6.13 15.91
CA LEU A 96 4.23 6.27 17.36
C LEU A 96 3.07 7.23 17.69
N LYS A 97 2.82 8.25 16.87
CA LYS A 97 1.68 9.17 17.04
C LYS A 97 0.34 8.51 16.75
N ALA A 98 0.32 7.53 15.85
CA ALA A 98 -0.90 6.87 15.39
C ALA A 98 -1.26 5.60 16.17
N VAL A 99 -0.29 5.01 16.85
CA VAL A 99 -0.50 3.78 17.62
C VAL A 99 -1.04 4.15 18.99
N ASN A 100 -2.05 3.40 19.44
CA ASN A 100 -2.39 3.36 20.85
C ASN A 100 -1.11 3.08 21.65
N LYS A 101 -0.86 3.85 22.71
CA LYS A 101 0.33 3.81 23.58
C LYS A 101 0.66 2.43 24.17
N GLU A 102 -0.09 1.41 23.82
CA GLU A 102 -0.06 0.05 24.33
C GLU A 102 0.77 -0.93 23.48
N ASP A 103 1.29 -0.56 22.30
CA ASP A 103 2.19 -1.46 21.56
C ASP A 103 3.60 -1.40 22.17
N PRO A 104 4.00 -2.41 22.99
CA PRO A 104 5.28 -2.40 23.69
C PRO A 104 6.47 -2.40 22.74
N LEU A 105 6.29 -2.82 21.48
CA LEU A 105 7.35 -2.82 20.48
C LEU A 105 7.65 -1.42 19.94
N LEU A 106 6.69 -0.52 19.96
CA LEU A 106 6.86 0.87 19.49
C LEU A 106 7.25 1.83 20.60
N SER A 107 7.04 1.44 21.86
CA SER A 107 7.39 2.27 23.04
C SER A 107 8.88 2.27 23.40
N ASN A 108 9.67 1.35 22.85
CA ASN A 108 11.10 1.27 23.13
C ASN A 108 11.86 2.44 22.52
N ASN A 109 12.88 2.92 23.25
CA ASN A 109 13.77 4.05 22.87
C ASN A 109 14.69 3.76 21.67
N GLU A 110 14.45 2.69 20.92
CA GLU A 110 15.24 2.37 19.74
C GLU A 110 14.94 3.34 18.59
N SER A 111 16.00 3.80 17.92
CA SER A 111 15.92 4.77 16.82
C SER A 111 15.45 4.18 15.49
N ARG A 112 14.99 2.93 15.45
CA ARG A 112 14.62 2.24 14.22
C ARG A 112 13.16 1.79 14.21
N VAL A 113 12.57 1.75 13.01
CA VAL A 113 11.27 1.12 12.79
C VAL A 113 11.39 -0.39 12.97
N PHE A 114 10.40 -1.02 13.60
CA PHE A 114 10.36 -2.49 13.70
C PHE A 114 9.86 -3.10 12.41
N TYR A 115 10.46 -4.20 12.02
CA TYR A 115 10.11 -4.94 10.82
C TYR A 115 9.53 -6.31 11.16
N PRO A 116 8.46 -6.75 10.46
CA PRO A 116 7.62 -5.98 9.57
C PRO A 116 6.69 -5.03 10.33
N SER A 117 6.33 -3.91 9.72
CA SER A 117 5.28 -3.02 10.24
C SER A 117 4.25 -2.73 9.16
N ILE A 118 3.00 -2.57 9.58
CA ILE A 118 1.90 -2.14 8.72
C ILE A 118 1.31 -0.84 9.25
N GLY A 119 1.01 0.08 8.35
CA GLY A 119 0.24 1.29 8.62
C GLY A 119 -0.94 1.40 7.68
N TYR A 120 -2.00 2.05 8.13
CA TYR A 120 -3.09 2.50 7.28
C TYR A 120 -3.18 4.02 7.36
N LEU A 121 -3.04 4.66 6.22
CA LEU A 121 -3.22 6.09 6.09
C LEU A 121 -4.61 6.36 5.52
N TYR A 122 -5.33 7.28 6.15
CA TYR A 122 -6.62 7.78 5.69
C TYR A 122 -6.48 9.28 5.43
N GLU A 123 -6.76 9.69 4.19
CA GLU A 123 -6.60 11.09 3.74
C GLU A 123 -5.21 11.69 4.04
N GLY A 124 -4.16 10.87 3.89
CA GLY A 124 -2.78 11.26 4.14
C GLY A 124 -2.35 11.26 5.60
N GLU A 125 -3.23 10.96 6.54
CA GLU A 125 -2.91 10.83 7.97
C GLU A 125 -2.82 9.36 8.37
N LEU A 126 -1.76 8.98 9.08
CA LEU A 126 -1.63 7.63 9.63
C LEU A 126 -2.64 7.45 10.77
N LYS A 127 -3.63 6.59 10.55
CA LYS A 127 -4.72 6.31 11.51
C LYS A 127 -4.55 4.99 12.24
N TYR A 128 -3.77 4.07 11.67
CA TYR A 128 -3.49 2.78 12.27
C TYR A 128 -2.04 2.39 11.99
N ALA A 129 -1.37 1.82 12.98
CA ALA A 129 -0.06 1.22 12.82
C ALA A 129 0.09 0.01 13.75
N LYS A 130 0.81 -1.00 13.28
CA LYS A 130 1.14 -2.19 14.04
C LYS A 130 2.49 -2.73 13.63
N SER A 131 3.31 -3.06 14.63
CA SER A 131 4.56 -3.77 14.44
C SER A 131 4.38 -5.28 14.68
N GLY A 132 5.08 -6.07 13.87
CA GLY A 132 4.90 -7.51 13.85
C GLY A 132 3.58 -7.92 13.19
N LEU A 133 3.65 -8.72 12.12
CA LEU A 133 2.47 -9.20 11.43
C LEU A 133 2.14 -10.65 11.79
N PRO A 134 0.85 -11.03 11.69
CA PRO A 134 0.44 -12.42 11.81
C PRO A 134 1.18 -13.32 10.81
N LYS A 135 1.41 -14.57 11.19
CA LYS A 135 2.18 -15.54 10.38
C LYS A 135 1.30 -16.40 9.46
N THR A 136 0.00 -16.13 9.39
CA THR A 136 -0.93 -16.88 8.55
C THR A 136 -1.81 -15.97 7.73
N GLN A 137 -2.20 -16.39 6.52
CA GLN A 137 -3.08 -15.63 5.63
C GLN A 137 -4.40 -15.29 6.33
N LYS A 138 -5.02 -16.25 7.00
CA LYS A 138 -6.27 -16.06 7.73
C LYS A 138 -6.20 -14.87 8.70
N ASN A 139 -5.11 -14.78 9.46
CA ASN A 139 -4.96 -13.74 10.47
C ASN A 139 -4.60 -12.38 9.84
N ILE A 140 -3.90 -12.37 8.71
CA ILE A 140 -3.67 -11.13 7.94
C ILE A 140 -4.99 -10.63 7.38
N ASN A 141 -5.80 -11.49 6.76
CA ASN A 141 -7.12 -11.12 6.24
C ASN A 141 -8.02 -10.57 7.35
N GLN A 142 -8.00 -11.19 8.53
CA GLN A 142 -8.74 -10.67 9.69
C GLN A 142 -8.28 -9.27 10.11
N LEU A 143 -6.96 -9.04 10.16
CA LEU A 143 -6.39 -7.74 10.49
C LEU A 143 -6.81 -6.68 9.46
N ILE A 144 -6.70 -6.98 8.17
CA ILE A 144 -7.08 -6.05 7.09
C ILE A 144 -8.58 -5.75 7.15
N ASN A 145 -9.42 -6.78 7.31
CA ASN A 145 -10.86 -6.59 7.45
C ASN A 145 -11.24 -5.72 8.67
N GLN A 146 -10.53 -5.88 9.79
CA GLN A 146 -10.75 -5.02 10.97
C GLN A 146 -10.40 -3.56 10.67
N ILE A 147 -9.28 -3.31 9.98
CA ILE A 147 -8.89 -1.96 9.58
C ILE A 147 -9.91 -1.39 8.59
N ASP A 148 -10.30 -2.15 7.57
CA ASP A 148 -11.31 -1.73 6.60
C ASP A 148 -12.63 -1.37 7.29
N LEU A 149 -13.10 -2.17 8.22
CA LEU A 149 -14.33 -1.89 8.98
C LEU A 149 -14.23 -0.61 9.82
N LEU A 150 -13.07 -0.36 10.45
CA LEU A 150 -12.87 0.84 11.27
C LEU A 150 -12.91 2.14 10.45
N PHE A 151 -12.46 2.10 9.20
CA PHE A 151 -12.27 3.30 8.38
C PHE A 151 -13.21 3.41 7.17
N MET A 152 -13.88 2.32 6.74
CA MET A 152 -14.89 2.37 5.67
C MET A 152 -16.29 2.77 6.15
N VAL A 153 -16.59 2.67 7.44
CA VAL A 153 -17.89 3.07 8.02
C VAL A 153 -18.10 4.60 7.95
N HIS A 154 -17.09 5.37 7.55
CA HIS A 154 -17.14 6.83 7.44
C HIS A 154 -17.15 7.34 5.98
N LYS A 155 -17.52 6.47 5.02
CA LYS A 155 -17.74 6.89 3.61
C LYS A 155 -19.20 7.14 3.29
#